data_85022485923f383f269f7ed90fadf492
#
_entry.id   85022485923f383f269f7ed90fadf492
#
_cell.length_a   1.000
_cell.length_b   1.000
_cell.length_c   1.000
_cell.angle_alpha   90.00
_cell.angle_beta   90.00
_cell.angle_gamma   90.00
#
_symmetry.space_group_name_H-M   'P 1'
#
loop_
_entity.id
_entity.type
_entity.pdbx_description
1 polymer ?
#
loop_
_entity_poly.entity_id
_entity_poly.type
_entity_poly.pdbx_seq_one_letter_code
_entity_poly.pdbx_strand_id
1 'polypeptide(L)'
;RAGKGASYIASAGNGFTSFGSANCTDANTFGLSCNNPSMDPEHSLPYLILVAALNADGTKASYSTAGSAIWISAPGGESGLDQNIVGAGYSDYSPGIMTTDQSSCTKGYVRSNLASYENVFENKGNYSLNSSCNYTSTFKGTSAAAPIISGIVALLLDVNPALTWRDIKHILASSAIQIDSSIQAIVVGGYIAEPGWITNAAGYKF
;
A
#
# COMPACT_ATOMS: atom_id res chain seq x y z
N ARG A 1 -11.10 -8.18 -24.82
CA ARG A 1 -9.92 -7.46 -25.31
C ARG A 1 -9.20 -8.19 -26.45
N ALA A 2 -9.92 -9.01 -27.24
CA ALA A 2 -9.41 -9.65 -28.45
C ALA A 2 -8.02 -10.34 -28.27
N GLY A 3 -7.86 -11.16 -27.25
CA GLY A 3 -6.62 -11.91 -26.97
C GLY A 3 -5.50 -11.12 -26.27
N LYS A 4 -5.68 -9.83 -25.98
CA LYS A 4 -4.67 -8.99 -25.29
C LYS A 4 -4.58 -9.26 -23.78
N GLY A 5 -5.44 -10.11 -23.25
CA GLY A 5 -5.52 -10.47 -21.84
C GLY A 5 -6.14 -9.37 -20.96
N ALA A 6 -6.37 -9.69 -19.72
CA ALA A 6 -6.71 -8.77 -18.65
C ALA A 6 -5.48 -8.50 -17.75
N SER A 7 -5.40 -7.31 -17.16
CA SER A 7 -4.45 -7.04 -16.08
C SER A 7 -5.13 -7.39 -14.76
N TYR A 8 -4.50 -8.26 -14.00
CA TYR A 8 -4.95 -8.63 -12.67
C TYR A 8 -4.07 -7.90 -11.66
N ILE A 9 -4.68 -7.16 -10.76
CA ILE A 9 -4.00 -6.33 -9.76
C ILE A 9 -4.46 -6.79 -8.39
N ALA A 10 -3.52 -7.09 -7.52
CA ALA A 10 -3.79 -7.54 -6.16
C ALA A 10 -2.92 -6.79 -5.15
N SER A 11 -3.41 -6.73 -3.92
CA SER A 11 -2.65 -6.17 -2.79
C SER A 11 -1.62 -7.17 -2.29
N ALA A 12 -0.42 -6.70 -1.91
CA ALA A 12 0.66 -7.55 -1.42
C ALA A 12 0.41 -8.11 -0.01
N GLY A 13 -0.53 -7.53 0.72
CA GLY A 13 -0.84 -7.90 2.10
C GLY A 13 -0.29 -6.92 3.13
N ASN A 14 -0.84 -7.00 4.34
CA ASN A 14 -0.55 -6.09 5.46
C ASN A 14 0.14 -6.82 6.63
N GLY A 15 0.88 -7.87 6.34
CA GLY A 15 1.46 -8.78 7.32
C GLY A 15 2.95 -8.57 7.56
N PHE A 16 3.46 -7.32 7.52
CA PHE A 16 4.87 -7.07 7.81
C PHE A 16 5.19 -7.30 9.29
N THR A 17 4.40 -6.71 10.20
CA THR A 17 4.64 -6.79 11.64
C THR A 17 4.00 -8.00 12.31
N SER A 18 2.92 -8.53 11.73
CA SER A 18 2.19 -9.69 12.26
C SER A 18 1.42 -10.40 11.15
N PHE A 19 1.23 -11.71 11.27
CA PHE A 19 0.43 -12.49 10.34
C PHE A 19 -0.37 -13.54 11.09
N GLY A 20 -1.68 -13.36 11.14
CA GLY A 20 -2.56 -14.19 11.95
C GLY A 20 -2.17 -14.15 13.43
N SER A 21 -1.94 -15.31 14.04
CA SER A 21 -1.46 -15.45 15.42
C SER A 21 0.08 -15.60 15.51
N ALA A 22 0.81 -15.51 14.41
CA ALA A 22 2.25 -15.71 14.41
C ALA A 22 2.96 -14.55 15.13
N ASN A 23 3.88 -14.87 15.99
CA ASN A 23 4.80 -13.92 16.60
C ASN A 23 5.96 -13.66 15.63
N CYS A 24 6.08 -12.43 15.17
CA CYS A 24 7.08 -12.03 14.18
C CYS A 24 8.17 -11.14 14.76
N THR A 25 8.28 -11.08 16.08
CA THR A 25 9.25 -10.23 16.77
C THR A 25 10.67 -10.47 16.27
N ASP A 26 11.07 -11.73 16.09
CA ASP A 26 12.41 -12.06 15.62
C ASP A 26 12.66 -11.56 14.20
N ALA A 27 11.73 -11.80 13.28
CA ALA A 27 11.86 -11.29 11.90
C ALA A 27 11.91 -9.75 11.88
N ASN A 28 11.02 -9.10 12.61
CA ASN A 28 10.96 -7.63 12.66
C ASN A 28 12.18 -7.00 13.34
N THR A 29 12.83 -7.68 14.29
CA THR A 29 14.09 -7.23 14.89
C THR A 29 15.20 -7.09 13.83
N PHE A 30 15.17 -7.90 12.79
CA PHE A 30 16.06 -7.78 11.63
C PHE A 30 15.50 -6.91 10.49
N GLY A 31 14.31 -6.33 10.65
CA GLY A 31 13.64 -5.57 9.59
C GLY A 31 12.99 -6.43 8.50
N LEU A 32 12.86 -7.73 8.72
CA LEU A 32 12.25 -8.66 7.78
C LEU A 32 10.72 -8.71 7.94
N SER A 33 10.02 -8.93 6.83
CA SER A 33 8.56 -9.12 6.83
C SER A 33 8.17 -10.43 7.51
N CYS A 34 7.13 -10.37 8.35
CA CYS A 34 6.54 -11.55 8.99
C CYS A 34 5.91 -12.50 7.96
N ASN A 35 5.21 -11.94 6.99
CA ASN A 35 4.65 -12.67 5.86
C ASN A 35 5.41 -12.34 4.58
N ASN A 36 5.67 -13.36 3.77
CA ASN A 36 6.25 -13.19 2.45
C ASN A 36 5.15 -13.46 1.40
N PRO A 37 4.76 -12.46 0.61
CA PRO A 37 3.69 -12.61 -0.38
C PRO A 37 4.04 -13.64 -1.47
N SER A 38 5.32 -13.96 -1.67
CA SER A 38 5.77 -15.00 -2.62
C SER A 38 5.37 -16.41 -2.20
N MET A 39 4.96 -16.61 -0.94
CA MET A 39 4.45 -17.91 -0.45
C MET A 39 3.03 -18.21 -0.92
N ASP A 40 2.30 -17.21 -1.40
CA ASP A 40 0.99 -17.41 -2.02
C ASP A 40 1.18 -17.80 -3.50
N PRO A 41 0.72 -18.99 -3.91
CA PRO A 41 0.88 -19.45 -5.29
C PRO A 41 0.26 -18.51 -6.33
N GLU A 42 -0.83 -17.81 -5.99
CA GLU A 42 -1.49 -16.87 -6.89
C GLU A 42 -0.62 -15.64 -7.16
N HIS A 43 0.18 -15.22 -6.18
CA HIS A 43 1.05 -14.07 -6.30
C HIS A 43 2.24 -14.30 -7.25
N SER A 44 2.57 -15.55 -7.54
CA SER A 44 3.65 -15.93 -8.48
C SER A 44 3.20 -15.98 -9.94
N LEU A 45 1.93 -15.72 -10.22
CA LEU A 45 1.40 -15.78 -11.58
C LEU A 45 1.93 -14.60 -12.42
N PRO A 46 2.44 -14.86 -13.64
CA PRO A 46 3.14 -13.86 -14.44
C PRO A 46 2.27 -12.67 -14.88
N TYR A 47 0.96 -12.87 -14.96
CA TYR A 47 0.00 -11.83 -15.34
C TYR A 47 -0.56 -11.04 -14.16
N LEU A 48 -0.23 -11.40 -12.93
CA LEU A 48 -0.61 -10.65 -11.74
C LEU A 48 0.36 -9.48 -11.50
N ILE A 49 -0.17 -8.35 -11.11
CA ILE A 49 0.56 -7.17 -10.64
C ILE A 49 0.31 -7.05 -9.15
N LEU A 50 1.30 -7.39 -8.35
CA LEU A 50 1.22 -7.33 -6.91
C LEU A 50 1.70 -5.97 -6.42
N VAL A 51 0.89 -5.30 -5.59
CA VAL A 51 1.08 -3.89 -5.21
C VAL A 51 1.33 -3.77 -3.71
N ALA A 52 2.48 -3.19 -3.35
CA ALA A 52 2.84 -2.80 -1.99
C ALA A 52 2.38 -1.37 -1.66
N ALA A 53 2.40 -1.02 -0.37
CA ALA A 53 1.93 0.26 0.11
C ALA A 53 3.07 1.18 0.54
N LEU A 54 2.96 2.46 0.16
CA LEU A 54 3.84 3.56 0.54
C LEU A 54 3.12 4.58 1.39
N ASN A 55 3.91 5.26 2.21
CA ASN A 55 3.53 6.46 2.95
C ASN A 55 3.66 7.72 2.08
N ALA A 56 3.13 8.83 2.56
CA ALA A 56 3.17 10.12 1.87
C ALA A 56 4.61 10.68 1.70
N ASP A 57 5.53 10.26 2.54
CA ASP A 57 6.96 10.63 2.47
C ASP A 57 7.78 9.75 1.52
N GLY A 58 7.17 8.78 0.87
CA GLY A 58 7.82 7.85 -0.05
C GLY A 58 8.51 6.66 0.62
N THR A 59 8.34 6.47 1.94
CA THR A 59 8.81 5.27 2.63
C THR A 59 7.81 4.12 2.54
N LYS A 60 8.24 2.90 2.81
CA LYS A 60 7.35 1.74 2.91
C LYS A 60 6.38 1.92 4.09
N ALA A 61 5.08 1.71 3.87
CA ALA A 61 4.11 1.67 4.96
C ALA A 61 4.45 0.55 5.97
N SER A 62 4.28 0.83 7.27
CA SER A 62 4.74 -0.04 8.37
C SER A 62 4.24 -1.47 8.27
N TYR A 63 3.02 -1.65 7.81
CA TYR A 63 2.33 -2.93 7.70
C TYR A 63 2.57 -3.64 6.36
N SER A 64 3.09 -2.93 5.33
CA SER A 64 3.17 -3.48 3.97
C SER A 64 4.12 -4.67 3.91
N THR A 65 3.63 -5.84 3.51
CA THR A 65 4.49 -7.02 3.30
C THR A 65 5.57 -6.72 2.29
N ALA A 66 6.73 -7.34 2.47
CA ALA A 66 7.86 -7.29 1.55
C ALA A 66 8.15 -8.68 0.98
N GLY A 67 8.64 -8.74 -0.25
CA GLY A 67 9.01 -9.99 -0.92
C GLY A 67 9.10 -9.85 -2.43
N SER A 68 9.76 -10.80 -3.06
CA SER A 68 10.15 -10.78 -4.49
C SER A 68 8.98 -10.86 -5.48
N ALA A 69 7.76 -11.21 -5.04
CA ALA A 69 6.58 -11.23 -5.90
C ALA A 69 6.00 -9.82 -6.14
N ILE A 70 6.39 -8.82 -5.34
CA ILE A 70 5.89 -7.44 -5.49
C ILE A 70 6.41 -6.86 -6.80
N TRP A 71 5.50 -6.26 -7.56
CA TRP A 71 5.82 -5.68 -8.86
C TRP A 71 6.01 -4.17 -8.81
N ILE A 72 5.21 -3.49 -7.98
CA ILE A 72 5.20 -2.03 -7.85
C ILE A 72 4.63 -1.63 -6.50
N SER A 73 4.95 -0.42 -6.05
CA SER A 73 4.34 0.18 -4.86
C SER A 73 3.49 1.38 -5.26
N ALA A 74 2.45 1.66 -4.46
CA ALA A 74 1.59 2.83 -4.63
C ALA A 74 1.18 3.38 -3.27
N PRO A 75 0.68 4.63 -3.18
CA PRO A 75 0.21 5.20 -1.92
C PRO A 75 -0.82 4.30 -1.23
N GLY A 76 -0.54 3.89 -0.02
CA GLY A 76 -1.41 3.08 0.83
C GLY A 76 -1.64 3.72 2.21
N GLY A 77 -0.83 4.72 2.55
CA GLY A 77 -0.94 5.50 3.79
C GLY A 77 -0.68 4.70 5.06
N GLU A 78 -0.76 5.39 6.18
CA GLU A 78 -0.79 4.84 7.54
C GLU A 78 -2.16 5.05 8.18
N SER A 79 -2.20 5.11 9.51
CA SER A 79 -3.46 5.16 10.25
C SER A 79 -4.22 6.49 10.17
N GLY A 80 -3.54 7.58 9.81
CA GLY A 80 -4.16 8.92 9.84
C GLY A 80 -4.50 9.41 11.25
N LEU A 81 -3.87 8.83 12.29
CA LEU A 81 -4.11 9.20 13.69
C LEU A 81 -3.37 10.48 14.06
N ASP A 82 -4.02 11.38 14.77
CA ASP A 82 -3.41 12.58 15.36
C ASP A 82 -3.24 12.36 16.87
N GLN A 83 -2.00 12.32 17.36
CA GLN A 83 -1.68 12.10 18.76
C GLN A 83 -2.29 13.14 19.71
N ASN A 84 -2.48 14.37 19.25
CA ASN A 84 -3.13 15.40 20.05
C ASN A 84 -4.62 15.11 20.32
N ILE A 85 -5.20 14.22 19.51
CA ILE A 85 -6.62 13.84 19.61
C ILE A 85 -6.78 12.48 20.28
N VAL A 86 -6.02 11.47 19.80
CA VAL A 86 -6.15 10.09 20.28
C VAL A 86 -5.31 9.80 21.55
N GLY A 87 -4.38 10.70 21.91
CA GLY A 87 -3.56 10.59 23.12
C GLY A 87 -2.22 9.89 22.90
N ALA A 88 -1.38 9.94 23.93
CA ALA A 88 -0.04 9.33 23.91
C ALA A 88 -0.14 7.80 23.83
N GLY A 89 0.79 7.20 23.09
CA GLY A 89 0.87 5.75 22.87
C GLY A 89 0.57 5.32 21.44
N TYR A 90 0.11 6.21 20.60
CA TYR A 90 0.04 6.03 19.17
C TYR A 90 1.29 6.60 18.49
N SER A 91 1.72 6.02 17.38
CA SER A 91 2.82 6.55 16.57
C SER A 91 2.47 7.93 16.01
N ASP A 92 3.48 8.69 15.59
CA ASP A 92 3.30 10.01 15.00
C ASP A 92 2.25 10.00 13.89
N TYR A 93 1.61 11.17 13.69
CA TYR A 93 0.62 11.35 12.64
C TYR A 93 1.23 11.05 11.28
N SER A 94 0.82 9.92 10.72
CA SER A 94 1.14 9.53 9.35
C SER A 94 -0.15 9.50 8.55
N PRO A 95 -0.26 10.29 7.46
CA PRO A 95 -1.50 10.41 6.70
C PRO A 95 -2.02 9.06 6.20
N GLY A 96 -3.33 8.84 6.38
CA GLY A 96 -4.06 7.81 5.68
C GLY A 96 -4.43 8.24 4.26
N ILE A 97 -5.12 7.39 3.55
CA ILE A 97 -5.69 7.68 2.24
C ILE A 97 -7.08 8.29 2.43
N MET A 98 -7.31 9.42 1.78
CA MET A 98 -8.65 9.99 1.72
C MET A 98 -9.48 9.24 0.67
N THR A 99 -10.65 8.78 1.08
CA THR A 99 -11.59 8.09 0.20
C THR A 99 -13.04 8.48 0.52
N THR A 100 -13.97 8.06 -0.32
CA THR A 100 -15.40 8.26 -0.08
C THR A 100 -15.88 7.42 1.09
N ASP A 101 -16.79 7.99 1.87
CA ASP A 101 -17.53 7.30 2.94
C ASP A 101 -19.04 7.25 2.58
N GLN A 102 -19.83 6.59 3.40
CA GLN A 102 -21.28 6.62 3.24
C GLN A 102 -21.78 8.05 3.45
N SER A 103 -22.67 8.49 2.56
CA SER A 103 -23.23 9.83 2.62
C SER A 103 -23.99 10.07 3.92
N SER A 104 -23.84 11.26 4.44
CA SER A 104 -24.39 11.80 5.68
C SER A 104 -23.68 11.34 6.97
N CYS A 105 -23.74 12.19 7.98
CA CYS A 105 -23.13 11.95 9.31
C CYS A 105 -23.91 10.97 10.21
N THR A 106 -24.75 10.12 9.65
CA THR A 106 -25.51 9.12 10.42
C THR A 106 -24.97 7.71 10.30
N LYS A 107 -24.15 7.46 9.28
CA LYS A 107 -23.57 6.15 8.94
C LYS A 107 -22.10 6.36 8.52
N GLY A 108 -21.43 5.27 8.17
CA GLY A 108 -20.06 5.32 7.72
C GLY A 108 -19.02 5.37 8.84
N TYR A 109 -17.80 5.64 8.47
CA TYR A 109 -16.68 5.82 9.39
C TYR A 109 -16.78 7.17 10.09
N VAL A 110 -17.07 8.27 9.36
CA VAL A 110 -17.28 9.60 9.91
C VAL A 110 -18.76 9.81 10.21
N ARG A 111 -19.12 9.79 11.49
CA ARG A 111 -20.52 9.95 11.91
C ARG A 111 -20.65 10.69 13.23
N SER A 112 -21.78 11.36 13.43
CA SER A 112 -22.04 12.25 14.56
C SER A 112 -22.10 11.54 15.93
N ASN A 113 -22.42 10.25 15.97
CA ASN A 113 -22.55 9.46 17.20
C ASN A 113 -21.27 8.73 17.64
N LEU A 114 -20.11 9.01 17.02
CA LEU A 114 -18.84 8.45 17.49
C LEU A 114 -18.48 8.96 18.89
N ALA A 115 -17.93 8.09 19.72
CA ALA A 115 -17.41 8.48 21.03
C ALA A 115 -16.14 9.34 20.87
N SER A 116 -15.28 8.97 19.93
CA SER A 116 -14.01 9.65 19.60
C SER A 116 -13.82 9.71 18.08
N TYR A 117 -12.82 10.45 17.63
CA TYR A 117 -12.39 10.52 16.23
C TYR A 117 -10.85 10.56 16.18
N GLU A 118 -10.30 10.19 15.05
CA GLU A 118 -8.88 9.91 14.88
C GLU A 118 -8.06 11.16 14.58
N ASN A 119 -8.64 12.13 13.86
CA ASN A 119 -8.03 13.41 13.48
C ASN A 119 -9.11 14.46 13.22
N VAL A 120 -8.71 15.71 13.00
CA VAL A 120 -9.67 16.82 12.84
C VAL A 120 -10.61 16.65 11.63
N PHE A 121 -10.18 15.97 10.56
CA PHE A 121 -11.03 15.73 9.39
C PHE A 121 -12.17 14.76 9.71
N GLU A 122 -11.93 13.80 10.63
CA GLU A 122 -12.90 12.80 11.09
C GLU A 122 -13.88 13.33 12.16
N ASN A 123 -13.84 14.63 12.49
CA ASN A 123 -14.56 15.22 13.60
C ASN A 123 -16.08 15.34 13.36
N LYS A 124 -16.75 14.22 13.15
CA LYS A 124 -18.22 14.05 13.26
C LYS A 124 -19.05 15.06 12.45
N GLY A 125 -18.48 15.59 11.33
CA GLY A 125 -19.09 16.63 10.52
C GLY A 125 -18.82 18.07 10.99
N ASN A 126 -18.00 18.26 12.03
CA ASN A 126 -17.61 19.60 12.50
C ASN A 126 -16.47 20.23 11.69
N TYR A 127 -15.79 19.45 10.85
CA TYR A 127 -14.77 19.96 9.95
C TYR A 127 -15.40 20.51 8.67
N SER A 128 -15.12 21.78 8.33
CA SER A 128 -15.81 22.48 7.24
C SER A 128 -15.71 21.79 5.87
N LEU A 129 -14.57 21.15 5.57
CA LEU A 129 -14.37 20.45 4.30
C LEU A 129 -15.02 19.05 4.29
N ASN A 130 -15.51 18.55 5.42
CA ASN A 130 -16.21 17.25 5.54
C ASN A 130 -17.48 17.37 6.39
N SER A 131 -18.16 18.49 6.31
CA SER A 131 -19.37 18.76 7.11
C SER A 131 -20.52 17.78 6.83
N SER A 132 -20.52 17.15 5.68
CA SER A 132 -21.50 16.12 5.28
C SER A 132 -21.03 14.70 5.55
N CYS A 133 -19.84 14.49 6.14
CA CYS A 133 -19.23 13.19 6.44
C CYS A 133 -19.15 12.24 5.22
N ASN A 134 -18.96 12.79 4.03
CA ASN A 134 -18.96 12.00 2.80
C ASN A 134 -17.58 11.37 2.49
N TYR A 135 -16.58 11.68 3.29
CA TYR A 135 -15.21 11.23 3.10
C TYR A 135 -14.61 10.77 4.43
N THR A 136 -13.66 9.84 4.36
CA THR A 136 -12.79 9.45 5.47
C THR A 136 -11.33 9.60 5.06
N SER A 137 -10.45 9.95 5.99
CA SER A 137 -9.02 10.16 5.80
C SER A 137 -8.14 9.14 6.51
N THR A 138 -8.75 8.10 7.08
CA THR A 138 -8.06 7.06 7.86
C THR A 138 -7.98 5.72 7.12
N PHE A 139 -8.38 5.68 5.85
CA PHE A 139 -8.27 4.48 5.04
C PHE A 139 -6.80 4.16 4.76
N LYS A 140 -6.43 2.89 4.89
CA LYS A 140 -5.05 2.43 4.70
C LYS A 140 -4.99 0.99 4.20
N GLY A 141 -3.79 0.58 3.83
CA GLY A 141 -3.51 -0.80 3.45
C GLY A 141 -3.01 -0.93 2.02
N THR A 142 -2.40 -2.06 1.72
CA THR A 142 -2.12 -2.46 0.34
C THR A 142 -3.41 -2.56 -0.48
N SER A 143 -4.56 -2.70 0.21
CA SER A 143 -5.91 -2.63 -0.38
C SER A 143 -6.28 -1.23 -0.87
N ALA A 144 -5.65 -0.16 -0.36
CA ALA A 144 -5.77 1.20 -0.88
C ALA A 144 -4.80 1.44 -2.06
N ALA A 145 -3.62 0.83 -2.02
CA ALA A 145 -2.59 0.97 -3.05
C ALA A 145 -2.98 0.28 -4.38
N ALA A 146 -3.53 -0.93 -4.32
CA ALA A 146 -3.89 -1.71 -5.50
C ALA A 146 -4.89 -1.01 -6.44
N PRO A 147 -5.99 -0.39 -5.98
CA PRO A 147 -6.91 0.35 -6.85
C PRO A 147 -6.28 1.59 -7.51
N ILE A 148 -5.26 2.21 -6.91
CA ILE A 148 -4.52 3.31 -7.55
C ILE A 148 -3.80 2.79 -8.81
N ILE A 149 -3.13 1.65 -8.73
CA ILE A 149 -2.53 1.02 -9.90
C ILE A 149 -3.60 0.60 -10.92
N SER A 150 -4.76 0.15 -10.47
CA SER A 150 -5.89 -0.15 -11.38
C SER A 150 -6.34 1.08 -12.15
N GLY A 151 -6.39 2.24 -11.49
CA GLY A 151 -6.67 3.54 -12.12
C GLY A 151 -5.61 3.92 -13.15
N ILE A 152 -4.32 3.76 -12.83
CA ILE A 152 -3.21 4.00 -13.77
C ILE A 152 -3.33 3.09 -15.00
N VAL A 153 -3.62 1.80 -14.80
CA VAL A 153 -3.84 0.85 -15.91
C VAL A 153 -5.03 1.25 -16.77
N ALA A 154 -6.10 1.75 -16.17
CA ALA A 154 -7.25 2.26 -16.93
C ALA A 154 -6.86 3.45 -17.81
N LEU A 155 -6.08 4.41 -17.29
CA LEU A 155 -5.57 5.55 -18.06
C LEU A 155 -4.62 5.10 -19.18
N LEU A 156 -3.74 4.14 -18.94
CA LEU A 156 -2.86 3.58 -19.98
C LEU A 156 -3.68 2.95 -21.12
N LEU A 157 -4.76 2.26 -20.80
CA LEU A 157 -5.63 1.60 -21.77
C LEU A 157 -6.57 2.59 -22.49
N ASP A 158 -6.89 3.72 -21.88
CA ASP A 158 -7.61 4.81 -22.52
C ASP A 158 -6.75 5.46 -23.59
N VAL A 159 -5.48 5.74 -23.30
CA VAL A 159 -4.51 6.30 -24.25
C VAL A 159 -4.16 5.29 -25.37
N ASN A 160 -3.97 4.02 -25.03
CA ASN A 160 -3.65 2.98 -26.01
C ASN A 160 -4.35 1.65 -25.68
N PRO A 161 -5.54 1.41 -26.24
CA PRO A 161 -6.30 0.16 -26.03
C PRO A 161 -5.64 -1.08 -26.66
N ALA A 162 -4.54 -0.90 -27.41
CA ALA A 162 -3.80 -2.01 -28.02
C ALA A 162 -2.80 -2.67 -27.05
N LEU A 163 -2.49 -2.06 -25.91
CA LEU A 163 -1.57 -2.62 -24.93
C LEU A 163 -2.00 -4.02 -24.45
N THR A 164 -1.05 -4.93 -24.40
CA THR A 164 -1.21 -6.24 -23.76
C THR A 164 -0.96 -6.12 -22.26
N TRP A 165 -1.26 -7.16 -21.48
CA TRP A 165 -0.91 -7.20 -20.06
C TRP A 165 0.63 -7.15 -19.83
N ARG A 166 1.44 -7.65 -20.78
CA ARG A 166 2.91 -7.58 -20.73
C ARG A 166 3.40 -6.15 -20.92
N ASP A 167 2.82 -5.44 -21.91
CA ASP A 167 3.16 -4.03 -22.14
C ASP A 167 2.86 -3.18 -20.91
N ILE A 168 1.70 -3.41 -20.27
CA ILE A 168 1.32 -2.72 -19.04
C ILE A 168 2.32 -2.99 -17.92
N LYS A 169 2.68 -4.25 -17.67
CA LYS A 169 3.70 -4.60 -16.67
C LYS A 169 5.04 -3.95 -16.97
N HIS A 170 5.47 -3.95 -18.24
CA HIS A 170 6.71 -3.31 -18.66
C HIS A 170 6.68 -1.79 -18.44
N ILE A 171 5.60 -1.12 -18.87
CA ILE A 171 5.45 0.31 -18.68
C ILE A 171 5.52 0.68 -17.18
N LEU A 172 4.76 -0.02 -16.34
CA LEU A 172 4.78 0.21 -14.90
C LEU A 172 6.19 0.05 -14.31
N ALA A 173 6.90 -1.02 -14.66
CA ALA A 173 8.24 -1.27 -14.12
C ALA A 173 9.28 -0.27 -14.65
N SER A 174 9.19 0.14 -15.93
CA SER A 174 10.16 1.05 -16.54
C SER A 174 9.95 2.52 -16.19
N SER A 175 8.72 2.90 -15.82
CA SER A 175 8.36 4.27 -15.43
C SER A 175 8.30 4.50 -13.92
N ALA A 176 8.37 3.44 -13.12
CA ALA A 176 8.40 3.55 -11.66
C ALA A 176 9.64 4.31 -11.19
N ILE A 177 9.45 5.16 -10.20
CA ILE A 177 10.52 5.93 -9.57
C ILE A 177 11.10 5.09 -8.42
N GLN A 178 12.41 5.00 -8.35
CA GLN A 178 13.09 4.43 -7.20
C GLN A 178 12.94 5.38 -6.02
N ILE A 179 12.23 4.92 -4.99
CA ILE A 179 12.05 5.64 -3.72
C ILE A 179 12.96 5.02 -2.67
N ASP A 180 13.19 5.75 -1.57
CA ASP A 180 14.04 5.28 -0.47
C ASP A 180 15.34 4.61 -0.97
N SER A 181 16.05 5.34 -1.84
CA SER A 181 17.22 4.83 -2.57
C SER A 181 18.41 4.47 -1.67
N SER A 182 18.36 4.85 -0.40
CA SER A 182 19.37 4.57 0.61
C SER A 182 19.16 3.25 1.37
N ILE A 183 18.09 2.52 1.08
CA ILE A 183 17.81 1.23 1.74
C ILE A 183 19.01 0.29 1.60
N GLN A 184 19.49 -0.20 2.74
CA GLN A 184 20.64 -1.10 2.81
C GLN A 184 20.18 -2.55 2.80
N ALA A 185 21.07 -3.44 2.36
CA ALA A 185 20.83 -4.87 2.47
C ALA A 185 20.72 -5.29 3.95
N ILE A 186 19.77 -6.17 4.23
CA ILE A 186 19.62 -6.81 5.55
C ILE A 186 20.43 -8.09 5.56
N VAL A 187 21.39 -8.19 6.49
CA VAL A 187 22.27 -9.33 6.65
C VAL A 187 21.97 -10.02 7.98
N VAL A 188 21.65 -11.30 7.92
CA VAL A 188 21.37 -12.14 9.10
C VAL A 188 22.31 -13.34 9.10
N GLY A 189 23.11 -13.50 10.17
CA GLY A 189 24.02 -14.63 10.30
C GLY A 189 25.08 -14.72 9.18
N GLY A 190 25.44 -13.59 8.56
CA GLY A 190 26.39 -13.53 7.43
C GLY A 190 25.77 -13.76 6.05
N TYR A 191 24.45 -13.97 5.96
CA TYR A 191 23.72 -14.15 4.72
C TYR A 191 22.88 -12.91 4.41
N ILE A 192 22.82 -12.52 3.14
CA ILE A 192 21.94 -11.45 2.68
C ILE A 192 20.50 -11.99 2.68
N ALA A 193 19.70 -11.51 3.62
CA ALA A 193 18.27 -11.87 3.72
C ALA A 193 17.40 -11.00 2.80
N GLU A 194 17.73 -9.71 2.71
CA GLU A 194 17.12 -8.75 1.77
C GLU A 194 18.26 -7.96 1.10
N PRO A 195 18.34 -7.93 -0.22
CA PRO A 195 19.49 -7.32 -0.90
C PRO A 195 19.43 -5.78 -0.98
N GLY A 196 18.35 -5.15 -0.52
CA GLY A 196 18.08 -3.75 -0.82
C GLY A 196 17.73 -3.57 -2.31
N TRP A 197 17.99 -2.39 -2.86
CA TRP A 197 17.73 -2.16 -4.28
C TRP A 197 18.72 -2.92 -5.18
N ILE A 198 18.22 -3.81 -6.03
CA ILE A 198 18.98 -4.52 -7.03
C ILE A 198 18.46 -4.24 -8.44
N THR A 199 19.30 -4.46 -9.43
CA THR A 199 18.91 -4.36 -10.83
C THR A 199 18.95 -5.75 -11.47
N ASN A 200 17.83 -6.19 -12.04
CA ASN A 200 17.79 -7.46 -12.72
C ASN A 200 18.40 -7.41 -14.14
N ALA A 201 18.52 -8.56 -14.79
CA ALA A 201 19.10 -8.66 -16.13
C ALA A 201 18.30 -7.88 -17.21
N ALA A 202 17.03 -7.56 -16.95
CA ALA A 202 16.20 -6.74 -17.86
C ALA A 202 16.34 -5.23 -17.59
N GLY A 203 17.17 -4.83 -16.62
CA GLY A 203 17.42 -3.43 -16.28
C GLY A 203 16.39 -2.81 -15.32
N TYR A 204 15.45 -3.57 -14.79
CA TYR A 204 14.53 -3.08 -13.78
C TYR A 204 15.20 -3.06 -12.41
N LYS A 205 14.89 -2.02 -11.62
CA LYS A 205 15.27 -1.89 -10.22
C LYS A 205 14.14 -2.38 -9.31
N PHE A 206 14.47 -3.14 -8.32
CA PHE A 206 13.51 -3.68 -7.35
C PHE A 206 14.18 -4.03 -6.02
#